data_46c7aad50075f49f5f9e5fd2c8831745
#
_entry.id   46c7aad50075f49f5f9e5fd2c8831745
#
_cell.length_a   1.000
_cell.length_b   1.000
_cell.length_c   1.000
_cell.angle_alpha   90.00
_cell.angle_beta   90.00
_cell.angle_gamma   90.00
#
_symmetry.space_group_name_H-M   'P 1'
#
loop_
_entity.id
_entity.type
_entity.pdbx_description
1 polymer ?
#
loop_
_entity_poly.entity_id
_entity_poly.type
_entity_poly.pdbx_seq_one_letter_code
_entity_poly.pdbx_strand_id
1 'polypeptide(L)'
;AGQSPRGTRNEAVRPDVIRIDDIDTDERCRNEKRVSDTWDWVEQALIPTVSVSGNVRIVFQGNLISKNSIIARSSEKADHVDTINIRDKTGKSTWPDKNTEEHIDWLLSKISYNSLQKEYYNNPIIQGTVFKEVTWGKCPKLSDFKFLVAYGDPAPSNKENKDNCYKALFLIGELEGKFYILTGFLEQVKNARFVEWYYDTEQYINGRSQAFNYIENNSLQDPFYEQVFQPLFFTIGREKGHYVHITPDVRKKPDKFARIEGNLEPLNRQGRLIFNEAEKSNPHMLRLEDQFRNFAANTTSHIDGPDAVEGGVFILNQKTIASEPITLGVRKGGAKHY
;
A
#
# COMPACT_ATOMS: atom_id res chain seq x y z
N ALA A 1 -25.16 8.28 20.40
CA ALA A 1 -25.83 7.36 19.48
C ALA A 1 -26.51 6.26 20.29
N GLY A 2 -27.77 5.91 19.97
CA GLY A 2 -28.48 4.82 20.67
C GLY A 2 -29.91 5.14 21.09
N GLN A 3 -30.30 6.40 21.15
CA GLN A 3 -31.72 6.78 21.29
C GLN A 3 -32.34 6.96 19.90
N SER A 4 -33.61 6.56 19.74
CA SER A 4 -34.30 6.74 18.47
C SER A 4 -34.63 8.22 18.27
N PRO A 5 -34.09 8.91 17.25
CA PRO A 5 -34.47 10.29 16.95
C PRO A 5 -35.78 10.38 16.16
N ARG A 6 -36.44 9.23 15.90
CA ARG A 6 -37.70 9.16 15.16
C ARG A 6 -38.76 9.97 15.86
N GLY A 7 -39.41 10.83 15.10
CA GLY A 7 -40.47 11.71 15.64
C GLY A 7 -39.97 13.05 16.16
N THR A 8 -38.67 13.34 16.07
CA THR A 8 -38.15 14.68 16.40
C THR A 8 -38.77 15.71 15.47
N ARG A 9 -39.52 16.62 16.04
CA ARG A 9 -40.15 17.75 15.34
C ARG A 9 -40.40 18.87 16.34
N ASN A 10 -40.35 20.10 15.87
CA ASN A 10 -40.83 21.25 16.61
C ASN A 10 -42.15 21.66 15.98
N GLU A 11 -43.26 21.52 16.74
CA GLU A 11 -44.64 21.66 16.23
C GLU A 11 -44.89 20.69 15.06
N ALA A 12 -45.12 21.19 13.84
CA ALA A 12 -45.35 20.41 12.62
C ALA A 12 -44.12 20.33 11.70
N VAL A 13 -43.01 20.95 12.10
CA VAL A 13 -41.82 21.10 11.25
C VAL A 13 -40.78 20.03 11.58
N ARG A 14 -40.26 19.35 10.56
CA ARG A 14 -39.11 18.44 10.64
C ARG A 14 -37.81 19.22 10.48
N PRO A 15 -36.68 18.73 11.01
CA PRO A 15 -35.40 19.38 10.83
C PRO A 15 -35.02 19.43 9.34
N ASP A 16 -34.44 20.55 8.93
CA ASP A 16 -33.87 20.78 7.61
C ASP A 16 -32.33 20.70 7.62
N VAL A 17 -31.74 20.66 8.81
CA VAL A 17 -30.28 20.46 9.01
C VAL A 17 -30.05 19.38 10.04
N ILE A 18 -29.19 18.41 9.68
CA ILE A 18 -28.59 17.45 10.61
C ILE A 18 -27.08 17.71 10.62
N ARG A 19 -26.53 18.01 11.79
CA ARG A 19 -25.09 18.09 12.01
C ARG A 19 -24.65 16.95 12.92
N ILE A 20 -23.71 16.14 12.43
CA ILE A 20 -23.11 15.03 13.15
C ILE A 20 -21.67 15.41 13.39
N ASP A 21 -21.28 15.52 14.65
CA ASP A 21 -19.98 16.01 15.10
C ASP A 21 -19.31 14.95 15.96
N ASP A 22 -18.05 14.63 15.67
CA ASP A 22 -17.20 13.69 16.42
C ASP A 22 -17.88 12.36 16.77
N ILE A 23 -18.58 11.76 15.80
CA ILE A 23 -19.32 10.50 16.03
C ILE A 23 -18.40 9.29 16.22
N ASP A 24 -17.20 9.34 15.64
CA ASP A 24 -16.24 8.25 15.70
C ASP A 24 -15.40 8.31 16.98
N THR A 25 -15.12 7.13 17.54
CA THR A 25 -14.17 6.95 18.64
C THR A 25 -13.23 5.78 18.34
N ASP A 26 -12.01 5.80 18.88
CA ASP A 26 -11.06 4.70 18.72
C ASP A 26 -11.66 3.35 19.11
N GLU A 27 -12.41 3.30 20.21
CA GLU A 27 -13.04 2.07 20.68
C GLU A 27 -14.09 1.55 19.68
N ARG A 28 -14.91 2.44 19.11
CA ARG A 28 -15.91 2.06 18.12
C ARG A 28 -15.27 1.58 16.84
N CYS A 29 -14.28 2.30 16.34
CA CYS A 29 -13.61 2.00 15.07
C CYS A 29 -12.80 0.69 15.09
N ARG A 30 -12.42 0.18 16.27
CA ARG A 30 -11.79 -1.15 16.41
C ARG A 30 -12.75 -2.32 16.17
N ASN A 31 -14.05 -2.07 16.16
CA ASN A 31 -15.07 -3.10 16.00
C ASN A 31 -15.96 -2.79 14.81
N GLU A 32 -15.73 -3.53 13.71
CA GLU A 32 -16.45 -3.34 12.44
C GLU A 32 -17.98 -3.45 12.61
N LYS A 33 -18.45 -4.37 13.46
CA LYS A 33 -19.87 -4.51 13.74
C LYS A 33 -20.44 -3.25 14.40
N ARG A 34 -19.75 -2.65 15.36
CA ARG A 34 -20.19 -1.40 16.01
C ARG A 34 -20.25 -0.24 15.03
N VAL A 35 -19.29 -0.16 14.10
CA VAL A 35 -19.32 0.85 13.02
C VAL A 35 -20.53 0.62 12.12
N SER A 36 -20.80 -0.62 11.70
CA SER A 36 -21.96 -0.96 10.87
C SER A 36 -23.27 -0.68 11.59
N ASP A 37 -23.42 -1.12 12.83
CA ASP A 37 -24.64 -0.85 13.63
C ASP A 37 -24.88 0.68 13.80
N THR A 38 -23.81 1.47 13.96
CA THR A 38 -23.91 2.93 14.05
C THR A 38 -24.30 3.55 12.71
N TRP A 39 -23.74 3.06 11.61
CA TRP A 39 -24.07 3.52 10.27
C TRP A 39 -25.53 3.19 9.92
N ASP A 40 -25.98 1.99 10.24
CA ASP A 40 -27.39 1.58 10.08
C ASP A 40 -28.32 2.49 10.88
N TRP A 41 -27.94 2.86 12.10
CA TRP A 41 -28.70 3.84 12.88
C TRP A 41 -28.74 5.22 12.22
N VAL A 42 -27.63 5.70 11.63
CA VAL A 42 -27.61 6.96 10.87
C VAL A 42 -28.56 6.89 9.68
N GLU A 43 -28.49 5.83 8.88
CA GLU A 43 -29.30 5.68 7.67
C GLU A 43 -30.77 5.42 7.95
N GLN A 44 -31.08 4.59 8.94
CA GLN A 44 -32.45 4.11 9.18
C GLN A 44 -33.22 4.93 10.20
N ALA A 45 -32.54 5.60 11.11
CA ALA A 45 -33.20 6.34 12.19
C ALA A 45 -32.92 7.85 12.14
N LEU A 46 -31.70 8.30 11.84
CA LEU A 46 -31.35 9.72 11.90
C LEU A 46 -31.69 10.45 10.59
N ILE A 47 -31.20 10.00 9.46
CA ILE A 47 -31.48 10.62 8.15
C ILE A 47 -32.99 10.72 7.86
N PRO A 48 -33.84 9.70 8.14
CA PRO A 48 -35.27 9.80 7.88
C PRO A 48 -36.04 10.80 8.76
N THR A 49 -35.39 11.48 9.70
CA THR A 49 -36.03 12.55 10.50
C THR A 49 -36.23 13.83 9.69
N VAL A 50 -35.46 14.05 8.62
CA VAL A 50 -35.59 15.26 7.79
C VAL A 50 -36.84 15.28 6.94
N SER A 51 -37.18 16.46 6.42
CA SER A 51 -38.31 16.63 5.50
C SER A 51 -37.89 16.22 4.08
N VAL A 52 -38.71 15.38 3.44
CA VAL A 52 -38.50 14.98 2.03
C VAL A 52 -38.74 16.14 1.05
N SER A 53 -39.54 17.12 1.44
CA SER A 53 -39.95 18.26 0.61
C SER A 53 -39.13 19.53 0.83
N GLY A 54 -38.13 19.51 1.72
CA GLY A 54 -37.32 20.68 2.07
C GLY A 54 -35.88 20.63 1.50
N ASN A 55 -35.21 21.78 1.50
CA ASN A 55 -33.79 21.88 1.27
C ASN A 55 -33.05 21.35 2.50
N VAL A 56 -32.69 20.07 2.48
CA VAL A 56 -32.04 19.40 3.59
C VAL A 56 -30.53 19.48 3.47
N ARG A 57 -29.86 19.72 4.60
CA ARG A 57 -28.40 19.64 4.71
C ARG A 57 -28.03 18.61 5.78
N ILE A 58 -27.19 17.67 5.41
CA ILE A 58 -26.61 16.70 6.33
C ILE A 58 -25.09 16.92 6.33
N VAL A 59 -24.56 17.29 7.50
CA VAL A 59 -23.15 17.65 7.66
C VAL A 59 -22.53 16.67 8.63
N PHE A 60 -21.48 15.99 8.19
CA PHE A 60 -20.61 15.19 9.04
C PHE A 60 -19.31 15.95 9.28
N GLN A 61 -18.91 16.06 10.54
CA GLN A 61 -17.66 16.67 10.95
C GLN A 61 -16.92 15.75 11.91
N GLY A 62 -15.61 15.73 11.82
CA GLY A 62 -14.75 14.94 12.69
C GLY A 62 -13.45 14.56 12.00
N ASN A 63 -12.51 14.06 12.78
CA ASN A 63 -11.24 13.55 12.27
C ASN A 63 -11.42 12.18 11.64
N LEU A 64 -10.68 11.92 10.56
CA LEU A 64 -10.60 10.58 9.97
C LEU A 64 -9.65 9.71 10.80
N ILE A 65 -10.14 9.19 11.93
CA ILE A 65 -9.33 8.43 12.89
C ILE A 65 -9.14 6.95 12.52
N SER A 66 -9.95 6.46 11.56
CA SER A 66 -9.88 5.08 11.06
C SER A 66 -10.37 5.02 9.62
N LYS A 67 -9.79 4.12 8.81
CA LYS A 67 -10.31 3.80 7.47
C LYS A 67 -11.71 3.17 7.54
N ASN A 68 -12.02 2.46 8.62
CA ASN A 68 -13.36 1.96 8.92
C ASN A 68 -14.00 2.83 10.00
N SER A 69 -14.58 3.96 9.59
CA SER A 69 -15.22 4.93 10.45
C SER A 69 -16.51 5.46 9.82
N ILE A 70 -17.33 6.13 10.58
CA ILE A 70 -18.56 6.77 10.07
C ILE A 70 -18.18 7.93 9.13
N ILE A 71 -17.15 8.70 9.48
CA ILE A 71 -16.62 9.78 8.62
C ILE A 71 -16.15 9.22 7.27
N ALA A 72 -15.41 8.10 7.25
CA ALA A 72 -14.99 7.46 6.01
C ALA A 72 -16.19 7.04 5.14
N ARG A 73 -17.18 6.36 5.74
CA ARG A 73 -18.39 5.92 5.04
C ARG A 73 -19.25 7.09 4.55
N SER A 74 -19.36 8.17 5.34
CA SER A 74 -20.09 9.37 4.93
C SER A 74 -19.41 10.07 3.74
N SER A 75 -18.09 10.12 3.71
CA SER A 75 -17.35 10.75 2.62
C SER A 75 -17.57 10.06 1.26
N GLU A 76 -17.84 8.74 1.26
CA GLU A 76 -18.15 8.00 0.03
C GLU A 76 -19.53 8.35 -0.58
N LYS A 77 -20.44 8.87 0.24
CA LYS A 77 -21.81 9.20 -0.15
C LYS A 77 -22.09 10.71 -0.23
N ALA A 78 -21.13 11.52 0.23
CA ALA A 78 -21.29 12.96 0.29
C ALA A 78 -21.20 13.60 -1.10
N ASP A 79 -22.03 14.62 -1.35
CA ASP A 79 -21.94 15.46 -2.55
C ASP A 79 -20.67 16.32 -2.56
N HIS A 80 -20.18 16.68 -1.37
CA HIS A 80 -18.96 17.47 -1.18
C HIS A 80 -18.17 16.97 0.03
N VAL A 81 -16.86 16.83 -0.15
CA VAL A 81 -15.93 16.45 0.92
C VAL A 81 -14.80 17.45 0.98
N ASP A 82 -14.58 18.02 2.14
CA ASP A 82 -13.46 18.92 2.42
C ASP A 82 -12.55 18.29 3.47
N THR A 83 -11.27 18.16 3.16
CA THR A 83 -10.27 17.60 4.07
C THR A 83 -9.27 18.66 4.43
N ILE A 84 -9.29 19.10 5.69
CA ILE A 84 -8.41 20.13 6.22
C ILE A 84 -7.36 19.47 7.10
N ASN A 85 -6.12 19.46 6.65
CA ASN A 85 -4.97 19.00 7.43
C ASN A 85 -4.32 20.20 8.13
N ILE A 86 -3.54 19.95 9.16
CA ILE A 86 -2.82 21.02 9.87
C ILE A 86 -1.80 21.75 8.98
N ARG A 87 -1.26 21.05 7.97
CA ARG A 87 -0.41 21.59 6.91
C ARG A 87 -0.92 21.21 5.54
N ASP A 88 -0.73 22.10 4.58
CA ASP A 88 -1.05 21.86 3.18
C ASP A 88 0.00 20.95 2.49
N LYS A 89 -0.19 20.71 1.20
CA LYS A 89 0.71 19.88 0.36
C LYS A 89 2.12 20.48 0.22
N THR A 90 2.30 21.76 0.51
CA THR A 90 3.61 22.44 0.50
C THR A 90 4.31 22.40 1.85
N GLY A 91 3.67 21.82 2.87
CA GLY A 91 4.16 21.72 4.24
C GLY A 91 3.90 22.96 5.09
N LYS A 92 3.08 23.90 4.63
CA LYS A 92 2.74 25.14 5.35
C LYS A 92 1.44 24.98 6.13
N SER A 93 1.34 25.70 7.24
CA SER A 93 0.12 25.79 8.03
C SER A 93 -1.09 26.14 7.17
N THR A 94 -2.17 25.41 7.32
CA THR A 94 -3.46 25.69 6.65
C THR A 94 -4.23 26.83 7.35
N TRP A 95 -3.81 27.21 8.54
CA TRP A 95 -4.37 28.35 9.30
C TRP A 95 -3.27 29.16 9.96
N PRO A 96 -2.45 29.90 9.18
CA PRO A 96 -1.24 30.58 9.68
C PRO A 96 -1.53 31.66 10.73
N ASP A 97 -2.70 32.31 10.67
CA ASP A 97 -3.09 33.34 11.64
C ASP A 97 -3.28 32.79 13.06
N LYS A 98 -3.58 31.50 13.18
CA LYS A 98 -3.79 30.82 14.46
C LYS A 98 -2.64 29.89 14.82
N ASN A 99 -2.14 29.14 13.85
CA ASN A 99 -1.18 28.05 14.04
C ASN A 99 0.12 28.40 13.30
N THR A 100 1.08 28.99 14.00
CA THR A 100 2.41 29.23 13.44
C THR A 100 3.18 27.92 13.24
N GLU A 101 4.16 27.89 12.34
CA GLU A 101 4.96 26.68 12.07
C GLU A 101 5.66 26.19 13.34
N GLU A 102 6.17 27.10 14.19
CA GLU A 102 6.85 26.76 15.44
C GLU A 102 5.88 26.07 16.43
N HIS A 103 4.65 26.58 16.55
CA HIS A 103 3.64 25.96 17.41
C HIS A 103 3.22 24.58 16.90
N ILE A 104 3.09 24.42 15.58
CA ILE A 104 2.79 23.12 14.95
C ILE A 104 3.93 22.15 15.22
N ASP A 105 5.19 22.53 14.96
CA ASP A 105 6.35 21.67 15.18
C ASP A 105 6.48 21.25 16.65
N TRP A 106 6.29 22.21 17.57
CA TRP A 106 6.28 21.90 18.98
C TRP A 106 5.19 20.88 19.34
N LEU A 107 3.95 21.10 18.90
CA LEU A 107 2.83 20.19 19.18
C LEU A 107 3.08 18.79 18.61
N LEU A 108 3.46 18.73 17.33
CA LEU A 108 3.69 17.45 16.64
C LEU A 108 4.87 16.67 17.24
N SER A 109 5.85 17.36 17.84
CA SER A 109 6.97 16.71 18.55
C SER A 109 6.55 16.00 19.84
N LYS A 110 5.37 16.27 20.40
CA LYS A 110 4.88 15.72 21.67
C LYS A 110 3.98 14.50 21.50
N ILE A 111 3.58 14.17 20.29
CA ILE A 111 2.64 13.09 19.99
C ILE A 111 3.29 12.04 19.10
N SER A 112 2.81 10.79 19.22
CA SER A 112 3.29 9.70 18.37
C SER A 112 2.95 9.94 16.90
N TYR A 113 3.76 9.40 16.00
CA TYR A 113 3.52 9.52 14.55
C TYR A 113 2.12 9.05 14.14
N ASN A 114 1.62 7.96 14.73
CA ASN A 114 0.28 7.45 14.44
C ASN A 114 -0.83 8.42 14.89
N SER A 115 -0.70 8.99 16.09
CA SER A 115 -1.65 10.00 16.59
C SER A 115 -1.62 11.25 15.72
N LEU A 116 -0.43 11.68 15.32
CA LEU A 116 -0.22 12.80 14.41
C LEU A 116 -0.94 12.58 13.08
N GLN A 117 -0.79 11.40 12.48
CA GLN A 117 -1.40 11.11 11.18
C GLN A 117 -2.93 11.10 11.24
N LYS A 118 -3.53 10.47 12.26
CA LYS A 118 -5.00 10.42 12.37
C LYS A 118 -5.63 11.73 12.84
N GLU A 119 -5.03 12.43 13.80
CA GLU A 119 -5.66 13.60 14.42
C GLU A 119 -5.42 14.91 13.64
N TYR A 120 -4.30 15.02 12.92
CA TYR A 120 -3.89 16.27 12.28
C TYR A 120 -3.75 16.19 10.76
N TYR A 121 -3.63 14.97 10.20
CA TYR A 121 -3.50 14.77 8.76
C TYR A 121 -4.62 13.94 8.14
N ASN A 122 -5.66 13.59 8.90
CA ASN A 122 -6.76 12.75 8.42
C ASN A 122 -6.29 11.49 7.67
N ASN A 123 -5.17 10.92 8.11
CA ASN A 123 -4.52 9.76 7.53
C ASN A 123 -4.35 8.66 8.59
N PRO A 124 -5.42 7.93 8.94
CA PRO A 124 -5.35 6.88 9.95
C PRO A 124 -4.46 5.74 9.48
N ILE A 125 -3.35 5.58 10.17
CA ILE A 125 -2.45 4.44 9.99
C ILE A 125 -2.93 3.33 10.90
N ILE A 126 -3.35 2.22 10.33
CA ILE A 126 -3.54 0.99 11.09
C ILE A 126 -2.12 0.46 11.35
N GLN A 127 -1.69 0.48 12.60
CA GLN A 127 -0.43 -0.16 12.95
C GLN A 127 -0.49 -1.64 12.59
N GLY A 128 0.21 -2.01 11.55
CA GLY A 128 0.51 -3.41 11.28
C GLY A 128 1.29 -3.99 12.45
N THR A 129 0.99 -5.20 12.84
CA THR A 129 1.69 -5.88 13.92
C THR A 129 3.08 -6.34 13.51
N VAL A 130 3.35 -6.39 12.20
CA VAL A 130 4.56 -7.00 11.62
C VAL A 130 5.62 -5.94 11.27
N PHE A 131 5.32 -5.02 10.37
CA PHE A 131 6.27 -3.99 9.95
C PHE A 131 6.00 -2.68 10.70
N LYS A 132 6.70 -2.44 11.80
CA LYS A 132 6.51 -1.24 12.63
C LYS A 132 6.97 0.03 11.91
N GLU A 133 8.08 -0.06 11.19
CA GLU A 133 8.69 1.02 10.45
C GLU A 133 9.26 0.49 9.15
N VAL A 134 9.35 1.32 8.13
CA VAL A 134 10.08 1.05 6.89
C VAL A 134 11.29 1.97 6.79
N THR A 135 12.37 1.48 6.24
CA THR A 135 13.63 2.23 6.11
C THR A 135 13.71 2.87 4.74
N TRP A 136 13.63 4.19 4.69
CA TRP A 136 13.99 4.96 3.50
C TRP A 136 15.47 5.31 3.56
N GLY A 137 16.18 5.12 2.44
CA GLY A 137 17.62 5.40 2.41
C GLY A 137 18.15 5.62 1.01
N LYS A 138 19.35 6.17 0.95
CA LYS A 138 20.06 6.39 -0.30
C LYS A 138 20.43 5.05 -0.94
N CYS A 139 20.02 4.86 -2.20
CA CYS A 139 20.37 3.67 -2.97
C CYS A 139 21.74 3.83 -3.64
N PRO A 140 22.48 2.71 -3.79
CA PRO A 140 23.66 2.63 -4.66
C PRO A 140 23.32 2.99 -6.11
N LYS A 141 24.32 3.24 -6.94
CA LYS A 141 24.11 3.40 -8.38
C LYS A 141 23.63 2.09 -8.99
N LEU A 142 22.80 2.15 -10.01
CA LEU A 142 22.27 0.94 -10.66
C LEU A 142 23.40 0.02 -11.19
N SER A 143 24.51 0.60 -11.59
CA SER A 143 25.73 -0.12 -12.04
C SER A 143 26.44 -0.91 -10.95
N ASP A 144 26.18 -0.61 -9.68
CA ASP A 144 26.84 -1.27 -8.55
C ASP A 144 26.18 -2.62 -8.22
N PHE A 145 24.94 -2.83 -8.70
CA PHE A 145 24.24 -4.10 -8.55
C PHE A 145 24.71 -5.10 -9.62
N LYS A 146 25.00 -6.34 -9.21
CA LYS A 146 25.36 -7.42 -10.13
C LYS A 146 24.26 -7.65 -11.15
N PHE A 147 23.01 -7.62 -10.72
CA PHE A 147 21.78 -7.64 -11.52
C PHE A 147 20.62 -7.13 -10.68
N LEU A 148 19.54 -6.80 -11.35
CA LEU A 148 18.29 -6.37 -10.75
C LEU A 148 17.18 -7.39 -11.05
N VAL A 149 16.13 -7.38 -10.26
CA VAL A 149 14.91 -8.15 -10.52
C VAL A 149 13.73 -7.20 -10.57
N ALA A 150 12.99 -7.21 -11.66
CA ALA A 150 11.68 -6.62 -11.76
C ALA A 150 10.64 -7.73 -11.56
N TYR A 151 9.88 -7.67 -10.47
CA TYR A 151 8.90 -8.69 -10.12
C TYR A 151 7.49 -8.10 -10.12
N GLY A 152 6.60 -8.67 -10.95
CA GLY A 152 5.22 -8.24 -11.11
C GLY A 152 4.21 -9.26 -10.58
N ASP A 153 3.25 -8.76 -9.79
CA ASP A 153 2.01 -9.45 -9.41
C ASP A 153 0.87 -8.86 -10.26
N PRO A 154 0.33 -9.64 -11.23
CA PRO A 154 -0.63 -9.11 -12.20
C PRO A 154 -2.05 -8.95 -11.67
N ALA A 155 -2.43 -9.43 -10.51
CA ALA A 155 -3.78 -9.56 -10.01
C ALA A 155 -4.82 -9.98 -11.09
N PRO A 156 -5.73 -10.89 -10.85
CA PRO A 156 -6.54 -11.52 -11.92
C PRO A 156 -7.58 -10.59 -12.57
N SER A 157 -7.90 -9.44 -11.95
CA SER A 157 -8.98 -8.56 -12.42
C SER A 157 -8.50 -7.52 -13.43
N ASN A 158 -9.27 -7.35 -14.51
CA ASN A 158 -9.09 -6.27 -15.49
C ASN A 158 -10.02 -5.05 -15.24
N LYS A 159 -10.72 -5.02 -14.11
CA LYS A 159 -11.66 -3.95 -13.75
C LYS A 159 -10.99 -2.96 -12.80
N GLU A 160 -11.20 -1.69 -13.05
CA GLU A 160 -10.83 -0.59 -12.16
C GLU A 160 -11.98 -0.37 -11.16
N ASN A 161 -12.06 -1.20 -10.11
CA ASN A 161 -13.05 -1.05 -9.04
C ASN A 161 -12.33 -0.97 -7.69
N LYS A 162 -12.87 -0.20 -6.74
CA LYS A 162 -12.30 0.02 -5.40
C LYS A 162 -12.03 -1.26 -4.60
N ASP A 163 -12.73 -2.34 -4.89
CA ASP A 163 -12.63 -3.64 -4.19
C ASP A 163 -11.70 -4.66 -4.88
N ASN A 164 -11.02 -4.26 -5.97
CA ASN A 164 -10.11 -5.14 -6.69
C ASN A 164 -8.70 -5.09 -6.14
N CYS A 165 -7.97 -6.21 -6.26
CA CYS A 165 -6.54 -6.27 -5.95
C CYS A 165 -5.74 -5.30 -6.80
N TYR A 166 -4.69 -4.75 -6.22
CA TYR A 166 -3.72 -3.92 -6.96
C TYR A 166 -2.83 -4.80 -7.83
N LYS A 167 -2.49 -4.31 -9.02
CA LYS A 167 -1.35 -4.81 -9.75
C LYS A 167 -0.09 -4.17 -9.20
N ALA A 168 0.97 -4.94 -9.06
CA ALA A 168 2.22 -4.49 -8.48
C ALA A 168 3.40 -4.88 -9.38
N LEU A 169 4.34 -3.97 -9.57
CA LEU A 169 5.64 -4.25 -10.20
C LEU A 169 6.71 -3.47 -9.44
N PHE A 170 7.72 -4.16 -8.91
CA PHE A 170 8.84 -3.52 -8.21
C PHE A 170 10.18 -3.94 -8.77
N LEU A 171 11.06 -2.95 -8.96
CA LEU A 171 12.46 -3.15 -9.31
C LEU A 171 13.29 -3.22 -8.03
N ILE A 172 13.96 -4.34 -7.82
CA ILE A 172 14.70 -4.64 -6.60
C ILE A 172 16.12 -5.06 -6.95
N GLY A 173 17.09 -4.57 -6.19
CA GLY A 173 18.49 -4.98 -6.27
C GLY A 173 19.00 -5.47 -4.92
N GLU A 174 20.00 -6.36 -4.93
CA GLU A 174 20.72 -6.80 -3.74
C GLU A 174 22.17 -6.35 -3.83
N LEU A 175 22.66 -5.77 -2.74
CA LEU A 175 24.07 -5.42 -2.59
C LEU A 175 24.51 -5.60 -1.13
N GLU A 176 25.57 -6.37 -0.92
CA GLU A 176 26.14 -6.62 0.42
C GLU A 176 25.12 -7.10 1.45
N GLY A 177 24.20 -7.96 1.03
CA GLY A 177 23.17 -8.52 1.88
C GLY A 177 22.02 -7.55 2.21
N LYS A 178 21.95 -6.37 1.59
CA LYS A 178 20.83 -5.42 1.68
C LYS A 178 20.03 -5.45 0.41
N PHE A 179 18.71 -5.35 0.56
CA PHE A 179 17.76 -5.31 -0.53
C PHE A 179 17.23 -3.89 -0.70
N TYR A 180 17.30 -3.38 -1.91
CA TYR A 180 16.90 -2.03 -2.25
C TYR A 180 15.70 -2.06 -3.18
N ILE A 181 14.56 -1.51 -2.74
CA ILE A 181 13.39 -1.29 -3.60
C ILE A 181 13.63 0.03 -4.33
N LEU A 182 14.10 -0.09 -5.58
CA LEU A 182 14.65 1.03 -6.35
C LEU A 182 13.56 1.95 -6.89
N THR A 183 12.51 1.37 -7.45
CA THR A 183 11.29 2.04 -7.92
C THR A 183 10.20 1.00 -8.10
N GLY A 184 8.96 1.43 -8.38
CA GLY A 184 7.89 0.50 -8.68
C GLY A 184 6.56 1.15 -8.97
N PHE A 185 5.60 0.31 -9.29
CA PHE A 185 4.25 0.64 -9.65
C PHE A 185 3.28 -0.21 -8.84
N LEU A 186 2.29 0.41 -8.25
CA LEU A 186 1.27 -0.24 -7.42
C LEU A 186 -0.05 0.51 -7.61
N GLU A 187 -0.96 -0.05 -8.41
CA GLU A 187 -2.22 0.60 -8.76
C GLU A 187 -3.23 -0.37 -9.35
N GLN A 188 -4.50 0.01 -9.32
CA GLN A 188 -5.58 -0.71 -9.99
C GLN A 188 -5.64 -0.24 -11.44
N VAL A 189 -5.05 -1.01 -12.35
CA VAL A 189 -4.97 -0.67 -13.78
C VAL A 189 -5.36 -1.84 -14.67
N LYS A 190 -5.60 -1.55 -15.95
CA LYS A 190 -5.80 -2.57 -16.99
C LYS A 190 -4.53 -3.37 -17.24
N ASN A 191 -4.69 -4.60 -17.72
CA ASN A 191 -3.57 -5.51 -18.01
C ASN A 191 -2.56 -4.91 -18.99
N ALA A 192 -2.99 -4.15 -19.99
CA ALA A 192 -2.10 -3.47 -20.92
C ALA A 192 -1.17 -2.47 -20.19
N ARG A 193 -1.71 -1.65 -19.28
CA ARG A 193 -0.91 -0.69 -18.51
C ARG A 193 0.08 -1.39 -17.58
N PHE A 194 -0.30 -2.51 -16.99
CA PHE A 194 0.62 -3.33 -16.21
C PHE A 194 1.80 -3.86 -17.05
N VAL A 195 1.54 -4.29 -18.28
CA VAL A 195 2.62 -4.71 -19.21
C VAL A 195 3.52 -3.53 -19.57
N GLU A 196 2.96 -2.34 -19.81
CA GLU A 196 3.75 -1.13 -20.09
C GLU A 196 4.72 -0.78 -18.95
N TRP A 197 4.39 -1.08 -17.69
CA TRP A 197 5.29 -0.83 -16.55
C TRP A 197 6.65 -1.54 -16.66
N TYR A 198 6.71 -2.69 -17.33
CA TYR A 198 7.99 -3.35 -17.59
C TYR A 198 8.86 -2.52 -18.53
N TYR A 199 8.27 -1.90 -19.54
CA TYR A 199 8.96 -0.98 -20.44
C TYR A 199 9.37 0.32 -19.73
N ASP A 200 8.50 0.86 -18.87
CA ASP A 200 8.82 2.02 -18.05
C ASP A 200 9.99 1.70 -17.09
N THR A 201 10.05 0.47 -16.57
CA THR A 201 11.17 -0.02 -15.75
C THR A 201 12.46 -0.13 -16.55
N GLU A 202 12.42 -0.64 -17.78
CA GLU A 202 13.59 -0.64 -18.67
C GLU A 202 14.09 0.78 -18.97
N GLN A 203 13.19 1.70 -19.21
CA GLN A 203 13.53 3.12 -19.40
C GLN A 203 14.15 3.72 -18.12
N TYR A 204 13.66 3.38 -16.93
CA TYR A 204 14.27 3.78 -15.66
C TYR A 204 15.69 3.24 -15.53
N ILE A 205 15.93 1.97 -15.88
CA ILE A 205 17.26 1.35 -15.86
C ILE A 205 18.17 2.00 -16.89
N ASN A 206 17.69 2.28 -18.10
CA ASN A 206 18.39 2.95 -19.20
C ASN A 206 19.79 2.37 -19.44
N GLY A 207 19.90 1.05 -19.55
CA GLY A 207 21.15 0.35 -19.82
C GLY A 207 22.21 0.36 -18.71
N ARG A 208 21.91 0.95 -17.53
CA ARG A 208 22.87 1.08 -16.42
C ARG A 208 23.08 -0.21 -15.61
N SER A 209 22.21 -1.19 -15.77
CA SER A 209 22.32 -2.52 -15.14
C SER A 209 21.50 -3.55 -15.92
N GLN A 210 21.77 -4.83 -15.69
CA GLN A 210 20.96 -5.92 -16.22
C GLN A 210 19.79 -6.20 -15.26
N ALA A 211 18.57 -6.33 -15.81
CA ALA A 211 17.39 -6.74 -15.04
C ALA A 211 16.83 -8.05 -15.58
N PHE A 212 16.39 -8.90 -14.64
CA PHE A 212 15.56 -10.07 -14.92
C PHE A 212 14.11 -9.75 -14.58
N ASN A 213 13.23 -9.91 -15.55
CA ASN A 213 11.83 -9.59 -15.37
C ASN A 213 11.02 -10.86 -15.10
N TYR A 214 10.26 -10.86 -14.02
CA TYR A 214 9.39 -11.94 -13.60
C TYR A 214 7.94 -11.48 -13.48
N ILE A 215 7.03 -12.38 -13.81
CA ILE A 215 5.59 -12.20 -13.57
C ILE A 215 5.08 -13.40 -12.77
N GLU A 216 4.30 -13.13 -11.74
CA GLU A 216 3.66 -14.20 -10.97
C GLU A 216 2.66 -14.96 -11.84
N ASN A 217 2.81 -16.31 -11.88
CA ASN A 217 1.93 -17.21 -12.61
C ASN A 217 1.58 -18.42 -11.72
N ASN A 218 0.68 -18.19 -10.75
CA ASN A 218 0.24 -19.26 -9.85
C ASN A 218 -0.63 -20.29 -10.55
N SER A 219 -0.51 -21.55 -10.15
CA SER A 219 -1.19 -22.73 -10.74
C SER A 219 -2.72 -22.66 -10.79
N LEU A 220 -3.37 -21.77 -10.06
CA LEU A 220 -4.82 -21.49 -10.16
C LEU A 220 -5.16 -20.59 -11.36
N GLN A 221 -4.16 -20.06 -12.07
CA GLN A 221 -4.27 -19.12 -13.17
C GLN A 221 -3.49 -19.59 -14.41
N ASP A 222 -3.19 -20.86 -14.50
CA ASP A 222 -2.28 -21.45 -15.52
C ASP A 222 -2.58 -21.03 -16.97
N PRO A 223 -3.82 -20.90 -17.45
CA PRO A 223 -4.01 -20.34 -18.79
C PRO A 223 -3.98 -18.80 -18.82
N PHE A 224 -3.92 -18.10 -17.67
CA PHE A 224 -4.08 -16.65 -17.67
C PHE A 224 -2.84 -15.92 -18.20
N TYR A 225 -1.63 -16.40 -17.89
CA TYR A 225 -0.40 -15.84 -18.44
C TYR A 225 -0.35 -16.01 -19.97
N GLU A 226 -0.52 -17.23 -20.46
CA GLU A 226 -0.44 -17.52 -21.89
C GLU A 226 -1.59 -16.88 -22.69
N GLN A 227 -2.78 -16.80 -22.13
CA GLN A 227 -3.94 -16.30 -22.83
C GLN A 227 -4.07 -14.77 -22.78
N VAL A 228 -3.57 -14.13 -21.75
CA VAL A 228 -3.76 -12.68 -21.52
C VAL A 228 -2.45 -11.92 -21.60
N PHE A 229 -1.44 -12.28 -20.81
CA PHE A 229 -0.23 -11.46 -20.72
C PHE A 229 0.74 -11.71 -21.87
N GLN A 230 0.98 -12.93 -22.28
CA GLN A 230 1.89 -13.24 -23.38
C GLN A 230 1.47 -12.54 -24.69
N PRO A 231 0.20 -12.54 -25.13
CA PRO A 231 -0.24 -11.77 -26.28
C PRO A 231 -0.08 -10.25 -26.10
N LEU A 232 -0.31 -9.73 -24.88
CA LEU A 232 -0.12 -8.31 -24.58
C LEU A 232 1.35 -7.90 -24.68
N PHE A 233 2.28 -8.67 -24.11
CA PHE A 233 3.72 -8.44 -24.24
C PHE A 233 4.14 -8.44 -25.71
N PHE A 234 3.61 -9.37 -26.51
CA PHE A 234 3.91 -9.43 -27.94
C PHE A 234 3.39 -8.19 -28.70
N THR A 235 2.13 -7.80 -28.44
CA THR A 235 1.51 -6.65 -29.11
C THR A 235 2.23 -5.35 -28.75
N ILE A 236 2.44 -5.08 -27.47
CA ILE A 236 3.11 -3.87 -26.99
C ILE A 236 4.59 -3.85 -27.42
N GLY A 237 5.26 -5.02 -27.41
CA GLY A 237 6.63 -5.13 -27.91
C GLY A 237 6.77 -4.76 -29.37
N ARG A 238 5.82 -5.18 -30.21
CA ARG A 238 5.76 -4.81 -31.61
C ARG A 238 5.53 -3.31 -31.81
N GLU A 239 4.67 -2.70 -31.01
CA GLU A 239 4.41 -1.26 -31.04
C GLU A 239 5.63 -0.44 -30.60
N LYS A 240 6.35 -0.90 -29.57
CA LYS A 240 7.55 -0.23 -29.05
C LYS A 240 8.84 -0.57 -29.82
N GLY A 241 8.79 -1.52 -30.75
CA GLY A 241 9.95 -1.93 -31.57
C GLY A 241 10.98 -2.82 -30.87
N HIS A 242 10.70 -3.30 -29.67
CA HIS A 242 11.53 -4.25 -28.93
C HIS A 242 10.71 -5.06 -27.93
N TYR A 243 11.22 -6.22 -27.53
CA TYR A 243 10.53 -7.14 -26.64
C TYR A 243 11.24 -7.24 -25.29
N VAL A 244 10.48 -7.06 -24.21
CA VAL A 244 10.94 -7.35 -22.87
C VAL A 244 10.85 -8.86 -22.62
N HIS A 245 11.97 -9.48 -22.20
CA HIS A 245 11.96 -10.88 -21.84
C HIS A 245 11.35 -11.06 -20.45
N ILE A 246 10.27 -11.86 -20.34
CA ILE A 246 9.54 -12.13 -19.12
C ILE A 246 9.62 -13.60 -18.75
N THR A 247 9.95 -13.90 -17.52
CA THR A 247 9.96 -15.25 -16.95
C THR A 247 8.73 -15.44 -16.05
N PRO A 248 7.81 -16.35 -16.38
CA PRO A 248 6.72 -16.70 -15.45
C PRO A 248 7.25 -17.36 -14.18
N ASP A 249 6.81 -16.88 -13.02
CA ASP A 249 7.09 -17.51 -11.73
C ASP A 249 5.98 -18.50 -11.39
N VAL A 250 6.23 -19.76 -11.65
CA VAL A 250 5.27 -20.88 -11.46
C VAL A 250 5.40 -21.58 -10.10
N ARG A 251 6.11 -20.97 -9.16
CA ARG A 251 6.30 -21.58 -7.83
C ARG A 251 4.99 -21.76 -7.10
N LYS A 252 4.81 -22.90 -6.43
CA LYS A 252 3.78 -23.05 -5.40
C LYS A 252 4.18 -22.20 -4.19
N LYS A 253 3.50 -21.09 -3.98
CA LYS A 253 3.72 -20.23 -2.85
C LYS A 253 2.93 -20.75 -1.63
N PRO A 254 3.54 -20.81 -0.43
CA PRO A 254 2.82 -21.10 0.81
C PRO A 254 1.88 -19.93 1.18
N ASP A 255 1.27 -20.01 2.36
CA ASP A 255 0.41 -18.95 2.88
C ASP A 255 1.02 -17.56 2.70
N LYS A 256 0.23 -16.65 2.13
CA LYS A 256 0.68 -15.30 1.73
C LYS A 256 1.21 -14.51 2.92
N PHE A 257 0.47 -14.52 4.05
CA PHE A 257 0.86 -13.75 5.23
C PHE A 257 2.16 -14.31 5.83
N ALA A 258 2.22 -15.61 6.11
CA ALA A 258 3.38 -16.25 6.74
C ALA A 258 4.66 -16.10 5.89
N ARG A 259 4.53 -16.14 4.56
CA ARG A 259 5.63 -15.98 3.62
C ARG A 259 6.20 -14.56 3.62
N ILE A 260 5.32 -13.55 3.52
CA ILE A 260 5.72 -12.15 3.53
C ILE A 260 6.36 -11.80 4.89
N GLU A 261 5.72 -12.19 6.00
CA GLU A 261 6.26 -11.98 7.34
C GLU A 261 7.62 -12.65 7.49
N GLY A 262 7.71 -13.95 7.20
CA GLY A 262 8.94 -14.72 7.41
C GLY A 262 10.13 -14.24 6.57
N ASN A 263 9.90 -13.77 5.35
CA ASN A 263 10.97 -13.37 4.44
C ASN A 263 11.33 -11.89 4.53
N LEU A 264 10.36 -11.00 4.80
CA LEU A 264 10.61 -9.55 4.75
C LEU A 264 10.76 -8.90 6.13
N GLU A 265 10.07 -9.40 7.20
CA GLU A 265 10.17 -8.78 8.53
C GLU A 265 11.62 -8.79 9.07
N PRO A 266 12.36 -9.91 9.03
CA PRO A 266 13.72 -9.91 9.52
C PRO A 266 14.64 -8.94 8.78
N LEU A 267 14.47 -8.80 7.46
CA LEU A 267 15.21 -7.85 6.64
C LEU A 267 14.86 -6.41 7.02
N ASN A 268 13.57 -6.12 7.17
CA ASN A 268 13.08 -4.80 7.54
C ASN A 268 13.57 -4.40 8.95
N ARG A 269 13.41 -5.28 9.94
CA ARG A 269 13.84 -5.06 11.33
C ARG A 269 15.34 -4.85 11.47
N GLN A 270 16.14 -5.46 10.60
CA GLN A 270 17.58 -5.30 10.56
C GLN A 270 18.03 -4.08 9.72
N GLY A 271 17.11 -3.29 9.16
CA GLY A 271 17.43 -2.18 8.26
C GLY A 271 18.07 -2.63 6.93
N ARG A 272 17.79 -3.87 6.52
CA ARG A 272 18.31 -4.48 5.29
C ARG A 272 17.32 -4.45 4.12
N LEU A 273 16.07 -4.07 4.35
CA LEU A 273 15.06 -3.78 3.33
C LEU A 273 14.93 -2.27 3.22
N ILE A 274 15.43 -1.68 2.14
CA ILE A 274 15.60 -0.24 1.99
C ILE A 274 14.75 0.27 0.84
N PHE A 275 13.90 1.23 1.12
CA PHE A 275 13.13 1.98 0.13
C PHE A 275 13.98 3.13 -0.40
N ASN A 276 14.01 3.34 -1.70
CA ASN A 276 14.78 4.40 -2.33
C ASN A 276 14.25 5.79 -1.93
N GLU A 277 15.03 6.55 -1.18
CA GLU A 277 14.63 7.89 -0.73
C GLU A 277 14.42 8.88 -1.89
N ALA A 278 15.06 8.68 -3.05
CA ALA A 278 14.83 9.49 -4.23
C ALA A 278 13.42 9.30 -4.82
N GLU A 279 12.77 8.19 -4.51
CA GLU A 279 11.39 7.87 -4.92
C GLU A 279 10.35 8.21 -3.83
N LYS A 280 10.71 8.96 -2.80
CA LYS A 280 9.81 9.28 -1.67
C LYS A 280 8.59 10.12 -2.06
N SER A 281 8.64 10.80 -3.21
CA SER A 281 7.49 11.51 -3.79
C SER A 281 6.67 10.66 -4.77
N ASN A 282 7.13 9.46 -5.10
CA ASN A 282 6.42 8.56 -6.00
C ASN A 282 5.17 7.98 -5.31
N PRO A 283 3.94 8.23 -5.83
CA PRO A 283 2.71 7.79 -5.19
C PRO A 283 2.59 6.26 -5.07
N HIS A 284 3.22 5.51 -5.97
CA HIS A 284 3.24 4.05 -5.91
C HIS A 284 4.12 3.55 -4.76
N MET A 285 5.27 4.19 -4.52
CA MET A 285 6.16 3.87 -3.41
C MET A 285 5.56 4.26 -2.06
N LEU A 286 4.83 5.38 -1.98
CA LEU A 286 4.07 5.75 -0.78
C LEU A 286 2.94 4.76 -0.49
N ARG A 287 2.25 4.27 -1.52
CA ARG A 287 1.22 3.24 -1.38
C ARG A 287 1.82 1.89 -0.94
N LEU A 288 3.02 1.55 -1.40
CA LEU A 288 3.76 0.40 -0.92
C LEU A 288 4.08 0.53 0.58
N GLU A 289 4.60 1.67 1.00
CA GLU A 289 4.84 1.97 2.42
C GLU A 289 3.56 1.80 3.25
N ASP A 290 2.43 2.34 2.77
CA ASP A 290 1.13 2.20 3.44
C ASP A 290 0.72 0.72 3.59
N GLN A 291 0.91 -0.09 2.54
CA GLN A 291 0.62 -1.52 2.61
C GLN A 291 1.53 -2.27 3.59
N PHE A 292 2.82 -1.93 3.67
CA PHE A 292 3.73 -2.48 4.69
C PHE A 292 3.29 -2.08 6.09
N ARG A 293 2.96 -0.83 6.32
CA ARG A 293 2.52 -0.32 7.64
C ARG A 293 1.19 -0.92 8.09
N ASN A 294 0.33 -1.31 7.17
CA ASN A 294 -0.98 -1.91 7.44
C ASN A 294 -0.94 -3.45 7.44
N PHE A 295 0.23 -4.06 7.27
CA PHE A 295 0.37 -5.50 7.16
C PHE A 295 0.15 -6.18 8.54
N ALA A 296 -0.90 -7.00 8.62
CA ALA A 296 -1.29 -7.74 9.82
C ALA A 296 -2.00 -9.05 9.45
N ALA A 297 -2.02 -10.03 10.36
CA ALA A 297 -2.60 -11.35 10.12
C ALA A 297 -4.08 -11.34 9.70
N ASN A 298 -4.85 -10.36 10.20
CA ASN A 298 -6.29 -10.23 9.90
C ASN A 298 -6.58 -8.89 9.17
N THR A 299 -5.63 -8.41 8.37
CA THR A 299 -5.84 -7.16 7.65
C THR A 299 -6.87 -7.34 6.52
N THR A 300 -7.79 -6.39 6.41
CA THR A 300 -8.63 -6.20 5.22
C THR A 300 -7.94 -5.31 4.18
N SER A 301 -6.78 -4.75 4.51
CA SER A 301 -6.00 -3.92 3.61
C SER A 301 -5.33 -4.76 2.52
N HIS A 302 -5.15 -4.16 1.35
CA HIS A 302 -4.39 -4.78 0.27
C HIS A 302 -2.94 -5.01 0.68
N ILE A 303 -2.38 -6.15 0.30
CA ILE A 303 -1.00 -6.57 0.58
C ILE A 303 -0.25 -7.00 -0.69
N ASP A 304 -0.73 -6.55 -1.85
CA ASP A 304 -0.19 -6.95 -3.16
C ASP A 304 1.21 -6.37 -3.39
N GLY A 305 1.48 -5.17 -2.85
CA GLY A 305 2.81 -4.58 -2.88
C GLY A 305 3.85 -5.38 -2.09
N PRO A 306 3.65 -5.66 -0.80
CA PRO A 306 4.52 -6.56 -0.03
C PRO A 306 4.70 -7.94 -0.65
N ASP A 307 3.67 -8.50 -1.29
CA ASP A 307 3.75 -9.79 -1.99
C ASP A 307 4.69 -9.73 -3.19
N ALA A 308 4.56 -8.71 -4.03
CA ALA A 308 5.45 -8.52 -5.17
C ALA A 308 6.92 -8.28 -4.72
N VAL A 309 7.12 -7.51 -3.64
CA VAL A 309 8.46 -7.30 -3.06
C VAL A 309 9.04 -8.61 -2.55
N GLU A 310 8.25 -9.44 -1.86
CA GLU A 310 8.69 -10.75 -1.39
C GLU A 310 9.09 -11.66 -2.56
N GLY A 311 8.28 -11.70 -3.61
CA GLY A 311 8.60 -12.45 -4.83
C GLY A 311 9.94 -12.03 -5.43
N GLY A 312 10.20 -10.74 -5.54
CA GLY A 312 11.47 -10.20 -6.05
C GLY A 312 12.66 -10.52 -5.15
N VAL A 313 12.54 -10.36 -3.84
CA VAL A 313 13.58 -10.71 -2.85
C VAL A 313 13.89 -12.20 -2.90
N PHE A 314 12.88 -13.06 -3.01
CA PHE A 314 13.09 -14.50 -3.15
C PHE A 314 13.88 -14.85 -4.40
N ILE A 315 13.54 -14.28 -5.56
CA ILE A 315 14.26 -14.52 -6.83
C ILE A 315 15.71 -14.02 -6.73
N LEU A 316 15.95 -12.84 -6.13
CA LEU A 316 17.30 -12.33 -5.90
C LEU A 316 18.13 -13.30 -5.07
N ASN A 317 17.61 -13.78 -3.95
CA ASN A 317 18.28 -14.76 -3.11
C ASN A 317 18.64 -16.04 -3.87
N GLN A 318 17.71 -16.59 -4.66
CA GLN A 318 17.95 -17.78 -5.47
C GLN A 318 19.06 -17.57 -6.50
N LYS A 319 19.06 -16.43 -7.19
CA LYS A 319 20.07 -16.11 -8.21
C LYS A 319 21.44 -15.81 -7.59
N THR A 320 21.48 -15.16 -6.44
CA THR A 320 22.72 -14.85 -5.72
C THR A 320 23.38 -16.15 -5.26
N ILE A 321 22.64 -17.06 -4.62
CA ILE A 321 23.16 -18.38 -4.21
C ILE A 321 23.68 -19.19 -5.41
N ALA A 322 22.90 -19.21 -6.51
CA ALA A 322 23.31 -19.95 -7.71
C ALA A 322 24.58 -19.38 -8.40
N SER A 323 24.92 -18.13 -8.12
CA SER A 323 26.07 -17.44 -8.70
C SER A 323 27.35 -17.49 -7.84
N GLU A 324 27.27 -17.98 -6.60
CA GLU A 324 28.43 -18.18 -5.75
C GLU A 324 29.17 -19.45 -6.16
N PRO A 325 30.51 -19.39 -6.36
CA PRO A 325 31.30 -20.57 -6.65
C PRO A 325 31.26 -21.52 -5.45
N ILE A 326 30.90 -22.79 -5.67
CA ILE A 326 30.96 -23.82 -4.63
C ILE A 326 32.40 -24.05 -4.27
N THR A 327 32.87 -23.52 -3.14
CA THR A 327 34.19 -23.82 -2.61
C THR A 327 34.13 -25.18 -1.90
N LEU A 328 34.53 -26.23 -2.59
CA LEU A 328 34.70 -27.53 -1.96
C LEU A 328 35.84 -27.44 -0.95
N GLY A 329 35.50 -27.52 0.33
CA GLY A 329 36.52 -27.60 1.39
C GLY A 329 37.34 -28.88 1.22
N VAL A 330 38.63 -28.75 0.90
CA VAL A 330 39.57 -29.85 0.92
C VAL A 330 39.80 -30.25 2.37
N ARG A 331 39.33 -31.44 2.76
CA ARG A 331 39.61 -32.04 4.04
C ARG A 331 41.12 -32.31 4.11
N LYS A 332 41.91 -31.52 4.84
CA LYS A 332 43.29 -31.85 5.14
C LYS A 332 43.33 -33.17 5.91
N GLY A 333 43.74 -34.23 5.28
CA GLY A 333 43.98 -35.51 5.92
C GLY A 333 45.05 -35.34 6.99
N GLY A 334 44.68 -35.49 8.27
CA GLY A 334 45.66 -35.60 9.34
C GLY A 334 46.44 -36.88 9.19
N ALA A 335 47.76 -36.78 9.01
CA ALA A 335 48.66 -37.93 9.10
C ALA A 335 48.54 -38.56 10.50
N LYS A 336 48.12 -39.81 10.56
CA LYS A 336 48.29 -40.63 11.77
C LYS A 336 49.73 -41.02 11.88
N HIS A 337 50.45 -40.46 12.87
CA HIS A 337 51.69 -41.07 13.35
C HIS A 337 51.32 -42.27 14.23
N TYR A 338 51.83 -43.45 13.84
CA TYR A 338 51.95 -44.63 14.70
C TYR A 338 53.19 -44.49 15.54
#